data_22c96bacb8509b949042da30960dfa51
#
_entry.id   22c96bacb8509b949042da30960dfa51
#
_cell.length_a   1.000
_cell.length_b   1.000
_cell.length_c   1.000
_cell.angle_alpha   90.00
_cell.angle_beta   90.00
_cell.angle_gamma   90.00
#
_symmetry.space_group_name_H-M   'P 1'
#
loop_
_entity.id
_entity.type
_entity.pdbx_description
1 polymer ?
#
loop_
_entity_poly.entity_id
_entity_poly.type
_entity_poly.pdbx_seq_one_letter_code
_entity_poly.pdbx_strand_id
1 'polypeptide(L)'
;MNYVFTLKYQLAPEDCDHDDLVERLAQAGCDDATIGVGQPGRVALAFARESESAWSAIYSALQNVKQAAPGAHLVEAAPDLVGLTDVADMTGMSRQNMRKLMLAHTVDFPPPVHEGNPSLWHLGDILAWLSGRQGYSIDVALLETAFTAKQVNLVKEAREIDTGIKRQLAELVE
;
A
#
# COMPACT_ATOMS: atom_id res chain seq x y z
N MET A 1 18.28 -3.65 1.51
CA MET A 1 17.68 -2.32 1.20
C MET A 1 16.74 -1.93 2.33
N ASN A 2 16.51 -0.63 2.52
CA ASN A 2 15.51 -0.15 3.46
C ASN A 2 14.18 0.09 2.74
N TYR A 3 13.11 -0.58 3.19
CA TYR A 3 11.77 -0.48 2.62
C TYR A 3 10.86 0.30 3.56
N VAL A 4 10.24 1.36 3.05
CA VAL A 4 9.34 2.24 3.81
C VAL A 4 7.91 1.96 3.37
N PHE A 5 7.07 1.51 4.31
CA PHE A 5 5.67 1.18 4.05
C PHE A 5 4.81 1.36 5.31
N THR A 6 3.51 1.42 5.13
CA THR A 6 2.56 1.53 6.24
C THR A 6 1.51 0.44 6.14
N LEU A 7 1.28 -0.25 7.25
CA LEU A 7 0.17 -1.18 7.41
C LEU A 7 -0.89 -0.53 8.29
N LYS A 8 -2.12 -0.44 7.80
CA LYS A 8 -3.26 0.10 8.55
C LYS A 8 -4.22 -1.01 8.94
N TYR A 9 -4.64 -1.03 10.20
CA TYR A 9 -5.52 -2.06 10.72
C TYR A 9 -6.75 -1.47 11.42
N GLN A 10 -7.84 -2.23 11.33
CA GLN A 10 -8.96 -2.16 12.25
C GLN A 10 -8.69 -3.14 13.37
N LEU A 11 -8.66 -2.64 14.63
CA LEU A 11 -8.45 -3.46 15.81
C LEU A 11 -9.74 -4.16 16.23
N ALA A 12 -9.59 -5.33 16.81
CA ALA A 12 -10.67 -5.95 17.57
C ALA A 12 -10.89 -5.20 18.92
N PRO A 13 -12.08 -5.26 19.52
CA PRO A 13 -12.36 -4.55 20.78
C PRO A 13 -11.38 -4.87 21.91
N GLU A 14 -10.90 -6.10 21.99
CA GLU A 14 -9.91 -6.56 22.96
C GLU A 14 -8.51 -5.99 22.76
N ASP A 15 -8.18 -5.48 21.57
CA ASP A 15 -6.88 -4.92 21.22
C ASP A 15 -6.86 -3.38 21.29
N CYS A 16 -7.92 -2.75 21.83
CA CYS A 16 -8.04 -1.29 21.87
C CYS A 16 -7.28 -0.64 23.05
N ASP A 17 -6.67 -1.41 23.96
CA ASP A 17 -5.71 -0.88 24.93
C ASP A 17 -4.38 -0.60 24.20
N HIS A 18 -4.08 0.68 24.03
CA HIS A 18 -2.94 1.11 23.21
C HIS A 18 -1.60 0.78 23.84
N ASP A 19 -1.45 0.89 25.16
CA ASP A 19 -0.18 0.64 25.83
C ASP A 19 0.17 -0.84 25.76
N ASP A 20 -0.79 -1.72 26.04
CA ASP A 20 -0.64 -3.16 25.91
C ASP A 20 -0.39 -3.59 24.45
N LEU A 21 -1.09 -2.99 23.48
CA LEU A 21 -0.89 -3.27 22.05
C LEU A 21 0.52 -2.90 21.60
N VAL A 22 1.03 -1.72 22.00
CA VAL A 22 2.38 -1.26 21.64
C VAL A 22 3.44 -2.21 22.20
N GLU A 23 3.28 -2.67 23.44
CA GLU A 23 4.20 -3.63 24.06
C GLU A 23 4.20 -4.97 23.30
N ARG A 24 3.02 -5.51 22.98
CA ARG A 24 2.89 -6.76 22.21
C ARG A 24 3.48 -6.63 20.78
N LEU A 25 3.27 -5.50 20.12
CA LEU A 25 3.84 -5.23 18.81
C LEU A 25 5.37 -5.18 18.86
N ALA A 26 5.95 -4.51 19.84
CA ALA A 26 7.41 -4.47 20.04
C ALA A 26 7.98 -5.87 20.30
N GLN A 27 7.33 -6.66 21.17
CA GLN A 27 7.75 -8.03 21.46
C GLN A 27 7.63 -8.97 20.24
N ALA A 28 6.69 -8.69 19.35
CA ALA A 28 6.49 -9.46 18.12
C ALA A 28 7.44 -9.05 16.98
N GLY A 29 8.32 -8.05 17.16
CA GLY A 29 9.29 -7.61 16.17
C GLY A 29 8.82 -6.46 15.28
N CYS A 30 7.95 -5.57 15.80
CA CYS A 30 7.56 -4.30 15.17
C CYS A 30 8.27 -3.09 15.81
N ASP A 31 9.46 -3.28 16.36
CA ASP A 31 10.29 -2.24 16.99
C ASP A 31 10.87 -1.23 15.98
N ASP A 32 10.85 -1.58 14.68
CA ASP A 32 11.18 -0.71 13.56
C ASP A 32 9.99 0.07 13.01
N ALA A 33 8.83 0.01 13.68
CA ALA A 33 7.61 0.70 13.28
C ALA A 33 7.32 1.91 14.16
N THR A 34 6.92 3.02 13.54
CA THR A 34 6.24 4.12 14.24
C THR A 34 4.75 3.81 14.27
N ILE A 35 4.19 3.75 15.49
CA ILE A 35 2.78 3.42 15.70
C ILE A 35 1.97 4.72 15.82
N GLY A 36 1.06 4.91 14.89
CA GLY A 36 0.09 6.02 14.87
C GLY A 36 -1.29 5.53 15.28
N VAL A 37 -1.84 6.14 16.33
CA VAL A 37 -3.22 5.90 16.77
C VAL A 37 -4.04 7.09 16.34
N GLY A 38 -4.94 6.87 15.39
CA GLY A 38 -5.82 7.91 14.85
C GLY A 38 -7.21 7.84 15.48
N GLN A 39 -8.16 7.29 14.74
CA GLN A 39 -9.52 7.06 15.24
C GLN A 39 -9.57 5.86 16.20
N PRO A 40 -10.50 5.85 17.16
CA PRO A 40 -10.71 4.68 18.02
C PRO A 40 -10.87 3.39 17.22
N GLY A 41 -10.15 2.34 17.62
CA GLY A 41 -10.14 1.05 16.91
C GLY A 41 -9.33 1.03 15.60
N ARG A 42 -8.56 2.08 15.28
CA ARG A 42 -7.69 2.15 14.11
C ARG A 42 -6.24 2.36 14.53
N VAL A 43 -5.35 1.62 13.90
CA VAL A 43 -3.90 1.77 14.08
C VAL A 43 -3.19 1.78 12.73
N ALA A 44 -2.18 2.61 12.61
CA ALA A 44 -1.26 2.64 11.48
C ALA A 44 0.16 2.36 11.98
N LEU A 45 0.84 1.42 11.35
CA LEU A 45 2.23 1.07 11.63
C LEU A 45 3.07 1.49 10.43
N ALA A 46 3.87 2.54 10.58
CA ALA A 46 4.80 3.02 9.56
C ALA A 46 6.17 2.38 9.80
N PHE A 47 6.55 1.47 8.94
CA PHE A 47 7.80 0.72 8.98
C PHE A 47 8.89 1.38 8.16
N ALA A 48 10.14 1.26 8.65
CA ALA A 48 11.37 1.49 7.90
C ALA A 48 12.26 0.25 8.08
N ARG A 49 11.99 -0.80 7.30
CA ARG A 49 12.53 -2.15 7.53
C ARG A 49 13.63 -2.50 6.54
N GLU A 50 14.80 -2.88 7.06
CA GLU A 50 15.86 -3.45 6.25
C GLU A 50 15.53 -4.90 5.87
N SER A 51 15.58 -5.22 4.57
CA SER A 51 15.27 -6.55 4.06
C SER A 51 15.94 -6.81 2.70
N GLU A 52 15.91 -8.06 2.27
CA GLU A 52 16.38 -8.49 0.95
C GLU A 52 15.44 -8.04 -0.17
N SER A 53 14.13 -7.94 0.12
CA SER A 53 13.10 -7.53 -0.82
C SER A 53 11.94 -6.85 -0.11
N ALA A 54 11.16 -6.05 -0.85
CA ALA A 54 9.92 -5.46 -0.34
C ALA A 54 8.92 -6.54 0.11
N TRP A 55 8.87 -7.67 -0.61
CA TRP A 55 8.05 -8.81 -0.21
C TRP A 55 8.43 -9.34 1.18
N SER A 56 9.71 -9.64 1.41
CA SER A 56 10.18 -10.13 2.71
C SER A 56 9.93 -9.14 3.83
N ALA A 57 10.11 -7.83 3.56
CA ALA A 57 9.85 -6.77 4.53
C ALA A 57 8.37 -6.71 4.93
N ILE A 58 7.47 -6.61 3.95
CA ILE A 58 6.03 -6.49 4.19
C ILE A 58 5.46 -7.79 4.76
N TYR A 59 5.87 -8.95 4.22
CA TYR A 59 5.39 -10.25 4.70
C TYR A 59 5.75 -10.49 6.17
N SER A 60 7.00 -10.23 6.57
CA SER A 60 7.41 -10.36 7.97
C SER A 60 6.66 -9.40 8.89
N ALA A 61 6.42 -8.16 8.46
CA ALA A 61 5.62 -7.20 9.21
C ALA A 61 4.17 -7.67 9.40
N LEU A 62 3.54 -8.22 8.35
CA LEU A 62 2.20 -8.81 8.44
C LEU A 62 2.15 -9.98 9.44
N GLN A 63 3.19 -10.83 9.46
CA GLN A 63 3.31 -11.93 10.41
C GLN A 63 3.46 -11.41 11.85
N ASN A 64 4.34 -10.42 12.08
CA ASN A 64 4.54 -9.82 13.40
C ASN A 64 3.24 -9.21 13.94
N VAL A 65 2.51 -8.44 13.11
CA VAL A 65 1.22 -7.86 13.54
C VAL A 65 0.18 -8.96 13.80
N LYS A 66 0.13 -10.01 12.96
CA LYS A 66 -0.78 -11.13 13.18
C LYS A 66 -0.52 -11.87 14.48
N GLN A 67 0.75 -11.95 14.91
CA GLN A 67 1.13 -12.53 16.19
C GLN A 67 0.72 -11.63 17.37
N ALA A 68 0.94 -10.31 17.26
CA ALA A 68 0.67 -9.34 18.32
C ALA A 68 -0.84 -9.08 18.52
N ALA A 69 -1.59 -9.03 17.43
CA ALA A 69 -3.02 -8.72 17.39
C ALA A 69 -3.76 -9.66 16.42
N PRO A 70 -4.03 -10.92 16.82
CA PRO A 70 -4.62 -11.94 15.94
C PRO A 70 -6.01 -11.57 15.41
N GLY A 71 -6.76 -10.75 16.15
CA GLY A 71 -8.10 -10.25 15.79
C GLY A 71 -8.10 -9.02 14.90
N ALA A 72 -6.94 -8.38 14.66
CA ALA A 72 -6.87 -7.19 13.83
C ALA A 72 -7.09 -7.53 12.35
N HIS A 73 -7.84 -6.66 11.65
CA HIS A 73 -8.11 -6.78 10.22
C HIS A 73 -7.31 -5.75 9.44
N LEU A 74 -6.52 -6.20 8.47
CA LEU A 74 -5.79 -5.31 7.57
C LEU A 74 -6.77 -4.48 6.75
N VAL A 75 -6.66 -3.15 6.86
CA VAL A 75 -7.43 -2.19 6.06
C VAL A 75 -6.71 -1.86 4.77
N GLU A 76 -5.40 -1.60 4.87
CA GLU A 76 -4.58 -1.18 3.72
C GLU A 76 -3.11 -1.45 3.98
N ALA A 77 -2.40 -1.90 2.95
CA ALA A 77 -0.95 -1.78 2.85
C ALA A 77 -0.62 -0.60 1.92
N ALA A 78 0.18 0.35 2.38
CA ALA A 78 0.56 1.56 1.65
C ALA A 78 2.09 1.66 1.49
N PRO A 79 2.59 2.33 0.41
CA PRO A 79 1.82 3.09 -0.59
C PRO A 79 1.26 2.19 -1.70
N ASP A 80 -0.01 2.39 -2.06
CA ASP A 80 -0.65 1.69 -3.18
C ASP A 80 -1.64 2.60 -3.91
N LEU A 81 -2.84 2.83 -3.34
CA LEU A 81 -3.83 3.71 -3.97
C LEU A 81 -3.50 5.18 -3.69
N VAL A 82 -3.25 5.94 -4.75
CA VAL A 82 -2.75 7.32 -4.68
C VAL A 82 -3.47 8.24 -5.65
N GLY A 83 -3.57 9.52 -5.27
CA GLY A 83 -3.90 10.59 -6.20
C GLY A 83 -2.65 11.12 -6.91
N LEU A 84 -2.82 11.93 -7.96
CA LEU A 84 -1.68 12.52 -8.69
C LEU A 84 -0.80 13.43 -7.83
N THR A 85 -1.34 14.01 -6.76
CA THR A 85 -0.58 14.81 -5.81
C THR A 85 0.41 13.94 -5.05
N ASP A 86 -0.06 12.79 -4.55
CA ASP A 86 0.78 11.87 -3.79
C ASP A 86 1.92 11.32 -4.66
N VAL A 87 1.60 10.98 -5.93
CA VAL A 87 2.64 10.55 -6.90
C VAL A 87 3.68 11.65 -7.12
N ALA A 88 3.24 12.89 -7.29
CA ALA A 88 4.13 14.03 -7.49
C ALA A 88 5.08 14.21 -6.30
N ASP A 89 4.54 14.16 -5.07
CA ASP A 89 5.31 14.30 -3.83
C ASP A 89 6.34 13.16 -3.69
N MET A 90 5.94 11.91 -3.95
CA MET A 90 6.82 10.73 -3.85
C MET A 90 7.91 10.69 -4.91
N THR A 91 7.70 11.33 -6.06
CA THR A 91 8.65 11.34 -7.19
C THR A 91 9.44 12.65 -7.30
N GLY A 92 9.22 13.60 -6.40
CA GLY A 92 9.87 14.91 -6.40
C GLY A 92 9.40 15.82 -7.56
N MET A 93 8.26 15.51 -8.17
CA MET A 93 7.66 16.33 -9.23
C MET A 93 6.62 17.31 -8.65
N SER A 94 6.30 18.36 -9.39
CA SER A 94 5.14 19.18 -9.08
C SER A 94 3.85 18.49 -9.52
N ARG A 95 2.75 18.68 -8.75
CA ARG A 95 1.41 18.20 -9.13
C ARG A 95 1.00 18.65 -10.53
N GLN A 96 1.34 19.91 -10.89
CA GLN A 96 1.03 20.46 -12.21
C GLN A 96 1.77 19.71 -13.32
N ASN A 97 3.04 19.36 -13.09
CA ASN A 97 3.84 18.60 -14.05
C ASN A 97 3.28 17.18 -14.21
N MET A 98 2.94 16.50 -13.11
CA MET A 98 2.31 15.17 -13.15
C MET A 98 0.98 15.19 -13.91
N ARG A 99 0.11 16.19 -13.66
CA ARG A 99 -1.14 16.34 -14.39
C ARG A 99 -0.91 16.60 -15.88
N LYS A 100 0.05 17.46 -16.23
CA LYS A 100 0.41 17.76 -17.63
C LYS A 100 0.91 16.50 -18.33
N LEU A 101 1.72 15.70 -17.66
CA LEU A 101 2.25 14.44 -18.18
C LEU A 101 1.13 13.44 -18.46
N MET A 102 0.21 13.23 -17.52
CA MET A 102 -0.97 12.40 -17.71
C MET A 102 -1.82 12.83 -18.90
N LEU A 103 -2.09 14.15 -19.04
CA LEU A 103 -2.91 14.69 -20.13
C LEU A 103 -2.19 14.62 -21.51
N ALA A 104 -0.86 14.66 -21.53
CA ALA A 104 -0.08 14.52 -22.76
C ALA A 104 0.01 13.05 -23.23
N HIS A 105 -0.25 12.09 -22.37
CA HIS A 105 -0.08 10.65 -22.60
C HIS A 105 -1.34 9.84 -22.32
N THR A 106 -2.50 10.37 -22.65
CA THR A 106 -3.81 9.75 -22.34
C THR A 106 -3.99 8.34 -22.86
N VAL A 107 -3.24 7.91 -23.87
CA VAL A 107 -3.38 6.58 -24.48
C VAL A 107 -2.54 5.53 -23.74
N ASP A 108 -1.37 5.92 -23.25
CA ASP A 108 -0.40 4.98 -22.64
C ASP A 108 -0.13 5.24 -21.15
N PHE A 109 -0.70 6.32 -20.59
CA PHE A 109 -0.69 6.52 -19.13
C PHE A 109 -1.59 5.47 -18.46
N PRO A 110 -1.18 4.88 -17.31
CA PRO A 110 -1.98 3.88 -16.62
C PRO A 110 -3.40 4.38 -16.34
N PRO A 111 -4.43 3.57 -16.58
CA PRO A 111 -5.80 3.94 -16.25
C PRO A 111 -5.97 4.01 -14.72
N PRO A 112 -6.85 4.89 -14.21
CA PRO A 112 -7.17 4.92 -12.80
C PRO A 112 -7.93 3.66 -12.37
N VAL A 113 -7.73 3.25 -11.11
CA VAL A 113 -8.55 2.20 -10.47
C VAL A 113 -9.95 2.73 -10.17
N HIS A 114 -10.02 4.01 -9.85
CA HIS A 114 -11.27 4.70 -9.57
C HIS A 114 -11.30 6.06 -10.28
N GLU A 115 -12.28 6.24 -11.16
CA GLU A 115 -12.57 7.53 -11.80
C GLU A 115 -13.61 8.30 -10.98
N GLY A 116 -13.15 9.01 -9.99
CA GLY A 116 -14.01 9.80 -9.10
C GLY A 116 -13.36 11.12 -8.69
N ASN A 117 -13.81 11.67 -7.58
CA ASN A 117 -13.23 12.86 -6.98
C ASN A 117 -12.81 12.54 -5.53
N PRO A 118 -11.53 12.23 -5.30
CA PRO A 118 -10.41 12.18 -6.25
C PRO A 118 -10.37 10.91 -7.11
N SER A 119 -9.74 11.00 -8.28
CA SER A 119 -9.35 9.80 -9.03
C SER A 119 -8.15 9.14 -8.36
N LEU A 120 -8.11 7.80 -8.38
CA LEU A 120 -7.08 7.01 -7.72
C LEU A 120 -6.42 6.03 -8.69
N TRP A 121 -5.13 5.82 -8.51
CA TRP A 121 -4.29 4.89 -9.27
C TRP A 121 -3.54 3.95 -8.34
N HIS A 122 -3.14 2.79 -8.85
CA HIS A 122 -2.08 2.04 -8.23
C HIS A 122 -0.74 2.74 -8.45
N LEU A 123 -0.05 3.10 -7.38
CA LEU A 123 1.25 3.78 -7.44
C LEU A 123 2.27 2.98 -8.26
N GLY A 124 2.32 1.66 -8.06
CA GLY A 124 3.24 0.79 -8.77
C GLY A 124 3.12 0.89 -10.29
N ASP A 125 1.90 1.02 -10.82
CA ASP A 125 1.66 1.12 -12.25
C ASP A 125 2.19 2.45 -12.81
N ILE A 126 1.98 3.57 -12.09
CA ILE A 126 2.51 4.88 -12.50
C ILE A 126 4.05 4.90 -12.39
N LEU A 127 4.62 4.36 -11.32
CA LEU A 127 6.08 4.31 -11.16
C LEU A 127 6.74 3.44 -12.23
N ALA A 128 6.15 2.30 -12.59
CA ALA A 128 6.63 1.47 -13.70
C ALA A 128 6.55 2.21 -15.03
N TRP A 129 5.47 2.92 -15.29
CA TRP A 129 5.30 3.73 -16.49
C TRP A 129 6.34 4.87 -16.57
N LEU A 130 6.62 5.55 -15.46
CA LEU A 130 7.65 6.57 -15.35
C LEU A 130 9.05 6.00 -15.55
N SER A 131 9.37 4.84 -14.96
CA SER A 131 10.69 4.21 -15.05
C SER A 131 11.06 3.80 -16.48
N GLY A 132 10.07 3.52 -17.33
CA GLY A 132 10.26 3.25 -18.76
C GLY A 132 10.57 4.49 -19.60
N ARG A 133 10.59 5.69 -19.01
CA ARG A 133 10.76 6.97 -19.72
C ARG A 133 12.08 7.65 -19.39
N GLN A 134 12.68 8.25 -20.39
CA GLN A 134 13.90 9.05 -20.19
C GLN A 134 13.62 10.29 -19.33
N GLY A 135 14.55 10.59 -18.42
CA GLY A 135 14.48 11.78 -17.56
C GLY A 135 13.82 11.57 -16.21
N TYR A 136 13.33 10.36 -15.91
CA TYR A 136 12.78 10.02 -14.59
C TYR A 136 13.65 8.94 -13.93
N SER A 137 14.08 9.22 -12.69
CA SER A 137 14.77 8.26 -11.84
C SER A 137 13.82 7.86 -10.72
N ILE A 138 13.36 6.63 -10.76
CA ILE A 138 12.45 6.08 -9.74
C ILE A 138 13.27 5.26 -8.75
N ASP A 139 13.04 5.49 -7.47
CA ASP A 139 13.63 4.68 -6.41
C ASP A 139 13.12 3.24 -6.53
N VAL A 140 14.06 2.30 -6.65
CA VAL A 140 13.77 0.87 -6.79
C VAL A 140 13.04 0.33 -5.56
N ALA A 141 13.43 0.76 -4.36
CA ALA A 141 12.77 0.32 -3.13
C ALA A 141 11.30 0.80 -3.08
N LEU A 142 11.04 2.03 -3.51
CA LEU A 142 9.67 2.55 -3.61
C LEU A 142 8.84 1.77 -4.64
N LEU A 143 9.40 1.47 -5.80
CA LEU A 143 8.72 0.72 -6.85
C LEU A 143 8.36 -0.69 -6.38
N GLU A 144 9.32 -1.42 -5.80
CA GLU A 144 9.09 -2.76 -5.25
C GLU A 144 8.05 -2.74 -4.12
N THR A 145 8.12 -1.75 -3.24
CA THR A 145 7.16 -1.58 -2.14
C THR A 145 5.74 -1.35 -2.67
N ALA A 146 5.58 -0.45 -3.64
CA ALA A 146 4.27 -0.15 -4.22
C ALA A 146 3.65 -1.38 -4.91
N PHE A 147 4.45 -2.14 -5.66
CA PHE A 147 3.98 -3.40 -6.26
C PHE A 147 3.59 -4.44 -5.21
N THR A 148 4.38 -4.59 -4.16
CA THR A 148 4.09 -5.53 -3.08
C THR A 148 2.83 -5.13 -2.31
N ALA A 149 2.69 -3.85 -1.97
CA ALA A 149 1.49 -3.33 -1.30
C ALA A 149 0.22 -3.55 -2.13
N LYS A 150 0.29 -3.29 -3.45
CA LYS A 150 -0.79 -3.61 -4.40
C LYS A 150 -1.19 -5.09 -4.31
N GLN A 151 -0.23 -6.03 -4.34
CA GLN A 151 -0.54 -7.46 -4.25
C GLN A 151 -1.22 -7.82 -2.93
N VAL A 152 -0.75 -7.29 -1.81
CA VAL A 152 -1.36 -7.49 -0.49
C VAL A 152 -2.81 -7.01 -0.46
N ASN A 153 -3.07 -5.81 -0.99
CA ASN A 153 -4.41 -5.23 -1.03
C ASN A 153 -5.34 -6.03 -1.95
N LEU A 154 -4.88 -6.46 -3.13
CA LEU A 154 -5.65 -7.29 -4.04
C LEU A 154 -6.01 -8.64 -3.42
N VAL A 155 -5.09 -9.29 -2.72
CA VAL A 155 -5.36 -10.55 -2.00
C VAL A 155 -6.37 -10.34 -0.88
N LYS A 156 -6.27 -9.22 -0.16
CA LYS A 156 -7.23 -8.84 0.89
C LYS A 156 -8.64 -8.68 0.31
N GLU A 157 -8.80 -7.90 -0.76
CA GLU A 157 -10.09 -7.70 -1.43
C GLU A 157 -10.65 -9.00 -2.03
N ALA A 158 -9.77 -9.84 -2.58
CA ALA A 158 -10.17 -11.11 -3.18
C ALA A 158 -10.84 -12.11 -2.21
N ARG A 159 -10.68 -11.91 -0.89
CA ARG A 159 -11.32 -12.78 0.13
C ARG A 159 -12.84 -12.70 0.11
N GLU A 160 -13.40 -11.59 -0.33
CA GLU A 160 -14.84 -11.34 -0.36
C GLU A 160 -15.48 -11.69 -1.71
N ILE A 161 -14.68 -12.15 -2.68
CA ILE A 161 -15.19 -12.49 -4.00
C ILE A 161 -15.95 -13.82 -3.95
N ASP A 162 -17.23 -13.78 -4.36
CA ASP A 162 -18.00 -14.99 -4.63
C ASP A 162 -17.39 -15.77 -5.80
N THR A 163 -17.07 -17.04 -5.56
CA THR A 163 -16.37 -17.89 -6.55
C THR A 163 -17.22 -18.15 -7.81
N GLY A 164 -18.55 -18.17 -7.68
CA GLY A 164 -19.49 -18.32 -8.81
C GLY A 164 -19.48 -17.09 -9.70
N ILE A 165 -19.56 -15.89 -9.08
CA ILE A 165 -19.48 -14.60 -9.78
C ILE A 165 -18.12 -14.45 -10.45
N LYS A 166 -17.02 -14.76 -9.73
CA LYS A 166 -15.66 -14.72 -10.29
C LYS A 166 -15.55 -15.52 -11.59
N ARG A 167 -16.09 -16.75 -11.58
CA ARG A 167 -16.05 -17.62 -12.77
C ARG A 167 -16.83 -17.03 -13.95
N GLN A 168 -18.01 -16.43 -13.70
CA GLN A 168 -18.83 -15.84 -14.75
C GLN A 168 -18.22 -14.57 -15.35
N LEU A 169 -17.47 -13.79 -14.53
CA LEU A 169 -16.87 -12.53 -14.97
C LEU A 169 -15.48 -12.70 -15.58
N ALA A 170 -14.79 -13.82 -15.34
CA ALA A 170 -13.38 -14.00 -15.73
C ALA A 170 -13.10 -13.71 -17.21
N GLU A 171 -14.02 -14.05 -18.11
CA GLU A 171 -13.89 -13.81 -19.56
C GLU A 171 -14.40 -12.43 -20.01
N LEU A 172 -15.02 -11.66 -19.11
CA LEU A 172 -15.68 -10.38 -19.46
C LEU A 172 -14.88 -9.16 -18.97
N VAL A 173 -13.96 -9.34 -18.03
CA VAL A 173 -13.21 -8.25 -17.38
C VAL A 173 -11.71 -8.31 -17.61
N GLU A 174 -11.26 -9.11 -18.58
CA GLU A 174 -9.86 -9.18 -19.01
C GLU A 174 -9.46 -8.01 -19.92
#